data_116fbf385e1d75b5f039a56023bfba3e
#
_entry.id   116fbf385e1d75b5f039a56023bfba3e
#
_cell.length_a   1.000
_cell.length_b   1.000
_cell.length_c   1.000
_cell.angle_alpha   90.00
_cell.angle_beta   90.00
_cell.angle_gamma   90.00
#
_symmetry.space_group_name_H-M   'P 1'
#
loop_
_entity.id
_entity.type
_entity.pdbx_description
1 polymer ?
#
loop_
_entity_poly.entity_id
_entity_poly.type
_entity_poly.pdbx_seq_one_letter_code
_entity_poly.pdbx_strand_id
1 'polypeptide(L)'
;RRRPHEGTRPKRLSGSTANDSEIQGTIGNTGSKTQKEMNVRNIIRLAKGVSLFSSPFYLPVIGLAVLFTFSYLNRMPLGYKLFVLFIAYIFTILLPVSLIKLYHRYHGWTLFELGAREQRVIPYLVSILCYFLCYYVMIFYHVPHLMGSIVVAALVVQIVCAIVNMWWKISVHMAAMGAMAGALAAFGFKFMFNPVWWLCGQFLLSGMVGSARMILRQHNLRQLYIGFIVGVLVGFFTVIFV
;
A
#
# COMPACT_ATOMS: atom_id res chain seq x y z
N ARG A 1 35.97 83.04 42.64
CA ARG A 1 34.53 82.74 42.55
C ARG A 1 34.39 81.47 41.71
N ARG A 2 34.14 80.30 42.37
CA ARG A 2 33.92 78.98 41.75
C ARG A 2 32.44 78.85 41.50
N ARG A 3 32.02 78.40 40.31
CA ARG A 3 30.66 78.00 39.96
C ARG A 3 30.51 76.50 40.25
N PRO A 4 29.32 76.06 40.71
CA PRO A 4 29.10 74.68 41.08
C PRO A 4 28.80 73.76 39.86
N HIS A 5 29.24 72.55 39.93
CA HIS A 5 29.01 71.42 38.98
C HIS A 5 27.53 71.05 38.88
N GLU A 6 27.04 71.04 37.63
CA GLU A 6 25.71 70.56 37.25
C GLU A 6 25.72 69.03 37.12
N GLY A 7 24.89 68.35 37.89
CA GLY A 7 24.84 66.93 37.96
C GLY A 7 24.14 66.32 36.74
N THR A 8 24.84 65.49 36.00
CA THR A 8 24.31 64.65 34.91
C THR A 8 23.40 63.56 35.45
N ARG A 9 22.09 63.59 35.14
CA ARG A 9 21.13 62.52 35.37
C ARG A 9 21.46 61.32 34.47
N PRO A 10 21.42 60.07 34.95
CA PRO A 10 21.59 58.89 34.08
C PRO A 10 20.37 58.70 33.18
N LYS A 11 20.62 58.58 31.88
CA LYS A 11 19.63 58.15 30.87
C LYS A 11 19.10 56.75 31.22
N ARG A 12 17.82 56.60 31.50
CA ARG A 12 17.14 55.31 31.56
C ARG A 12 17.24 54.64 30.21
N LEU A 13 17.88 53.47 30.17
CA LEU A 13 17.89 52.55 29.04
C LEU A 13 16.46 51.97 28.82
N SER A 14 15.72 52.52 27.84
CA SER A 14 14.46 51.99 27.35
C SER A 14 14.70 50.96 26.24
N GLY A 15 15.57 49.99 26.47
CA GLY A 15 15.99 49.04 25.45
C GLY A 15 15.54 47.59 25.71
N SER A 16 14.81 47.32 26.83
CA SER A 16 14.54 45.92 27.21
C SER A 16 13.28 45.30 26.57
N THR A 17 12.27 46.08 26.21
CA THR A 17 10.98 45.54 25.79
C THR A 17 10.92 45.12 24.31
N ALA A 18 11.76 45.70 23.43
CA ALA A 18 11.82 45.36 22.01
C ALA A 18 12.52 44.01 21.77
N ASN A 19 13.54 43.69 22.58
CA ASN A 19 14.32 42.46 22.47
C ASN A 19 13.54 41.22 22.96
N ASP A 20 12.71 41.39 24.00
CA ASP A 20 11.90 40.28 24.53
C ASP A 20 10.76 39.89 23.60
N SER A 21 10.16 40.83 22.87
CA SER A 21 9.11 40.54 21.89
C SER A 21 9.65 39.81 20.64
N GLU A 22 10.86 40.16 20.22
CA GLU A 22 11.53 39.53 19.08
C GLU A 22 12.00 38.11 19.42
N ILE A 23 12.50 37.86 20.63
CA ILE A 23 12.90 36.56 21.14
C ILE A 23 11.67 35.65 21.29
N GLN A 24 10.55 36.15 21.81
CA GLN A 24 9.30 35.38 21.93
C GLN A 24 8.69 35.03 20.58
N GLY A 25 8.73 35.94 19.61
CA GLY A 25 8.31 35.67 18.22
C GLY A 25 9.14 34.60 17.54
N THR A 26 10.45 34.58 17.78
CA THR A 26 11.38 33.58 17.23
C THR A 26 11.17 32.19 17.85
N ILE A 27 10.98 32.11 19.17
CA ILE A 27 10.72 30.85 19.89
C ILE A 27 9.36 30.27 19.49
N GLY A 28 8.31 31.09 19.37
CA GLY A 28 6.99 30.65 18.95
C GLY A 28 6.98 30.11 17.51
N ASN A 29 7.75 30.74 16.60
CA ASN A 29 7.87 30.29 15.21
C ASN A 29 8.67 28.97 15.09
N THR A 30 9.70 28.80 15.91
CA THR A 30 10.50 27.56 15.96
C THR A 30 9.68 26.38 16.50
N GLY A 31 8.90 26.58 17.56
CA GLY A 31 8.01 25.57 18.11
C GLY A 31 6.92 25.14 17.12
N SER A 32 6.31 26.10 16.43
CA SER A 32 5.32 25.82 15.38
C SER A 32 5.89 25.04 14.20
N LYS A 33 7.10 25.37 13.73
CA LYS A 33 7.81 24.63 12.66
C LYS A 33 8.13 23.20 13.09
N THR A 34 8.65 23.00 14.29
CA THR A 34 8.98 21.65 14.81
C THR A 34 7.73 20.78 14.96
N GLN A 35 6.63 21.34 15.44
CA GLN A 35 5.35 20.64 15.55
C GLN A 35 4.80 20.24 14.17
N LYS A 36 4.89 21.14 13.18
CA LYS A 36 4.47 20.87 11.80
C LYS A 36 5.31 19.77 11.15
N GLU A 37 6.63 19.80 11.35
CA GLU A 37 7.53 18.75 10.85
C GLU A 37 7.28 17.39 11.51
N MET A 38 6.98 17.37 12.80
CA MET A 38 6.64 16.16 13.54
C MET A 38 5.33 15.55 13.04
N ASN A 39 4.31 16.37 12.79
CA ASN A 39 3.05 15.93 12.22
C ASN A 39 3.24 15.35 10.80
N VAL A 40 4.03 16.00 9.95
CA VAL A 40 4.34 15.51 8.59
C VAL A 40 5.07 14.17 8.64
N ARG A 41 6.05 14.00 9.53
CA ARG A 41 6.74 12.71 9.72
C ARG A 41 5.79 11.59 10.16
N ASN A 42 4.87 11.88 11.06
CA ASN A 42 3.87 10.91 11.51
C ASN A 42 2.91 10.50 10.38
N ILE A 43 2.43 11.46 9.57
CA ILE A 43 1.60 11.18 8.40
C ILE A 43 2.35 10.30 7.38
N ILE A 44 3.62 10.57 7.12
CA ILE A 44 4.43 9.75 6.22
C ILE A 44 4.63 8.33 6.77
N ARG A 45 4.83 8.17 8.10
CA ARG A 45 4.94 6.85 8.73
C ARG A 45 3.64 6.06 8.62
N LEU A 46 2.50 6.70 8.88
CA LEU A 46 1.18 6.09 8.71
C LEU A 46 0.94 5.70 7.25
N ALA A 47 1.24 6.58 6.29
CA ALA A 47 1.11 6.29 4.86
C ALA A 47 2.00 5.11 4.42
N LYS A 48 3.23 4.99 4.94
CA LYS A 48 4.10 3.82 4.72
C LYS A 48 3.51 2.54 5.31
N GLY A 49 2.97 2.59 6.52
CA GLY A 49 2.30 1.45 7.17
C GLY A 49 1.11 0.96 6.36
N VAL A 50 0.20 1.86 5.96
CA VAL A 50 -0.96 1.53 5.11
C VAL A 50 -0.51 0.95 3.78
N SER A 51 0.50 1.54 3.13
CA SER A 51 1.05 1.05 1.86
C SER A 51 1.70 -0.32 1.99
N LEU A 52 2.35 -0.63 3.11
CA LEU A 52 2.95 -1.94 3.36
C LEU A 52 1.87 -3.01 3.56
N PHE A 53 0.85 -2.71 4.39
CA PHE A 53 -0.25 -3.63 4.66
C PHE A 53 -1.09 -3.94 3.41
N SER A 54 -1.32 -2.96 2.53
CA SER A 54 -2.03 -3.15 1.27
C SER A 54 -1.12 -3.52 0.10
N SER A 55 0.05 -4.10 0.38
CA SER A 55 0.90 -4.66 -0.68
C SER A 55 0.13 -5.75 -1.44
N PRO A 56 0.25 -5.83 -2.77
CA PRO A 56 -0.42 -6.83 -3.59
C PRO A 56 -0.14 -8.27 -3.14
N PHE A 57 0.96 -8.50 -2.44
CA PHE A 57 1.34 -9.81 -1.91
C PHE A 57 0.42 -10.32 -0.78
N TYR A 58 -0.13 -9.42 0.05
CA TYR A 58 -1.02 -9.79 1.16
C TYR A 58 -2.47 -9.98 0.72
N LEU A 59 -2.90 -9.33 -0.36
CA LEU A 59 -4.30 -9.33 -0.78
C LEU A 59 -4.88 -10.71 -1.11
N PRO A 60 -4.18 -11.65 -1.78
CA PRO A 60 -4.70 -12.98 -2.00
C PRO A 60 -4.98 -13.73 -0.69
N VAL A 61 -4.10 -13.60 0.29
CA VAL A 61 -4.28 -14.23 1.62
C VAL A 61 -5.46 -13.61 2.37
N ILE A 62 -5.59 -12.28 2.34
CA ILE A 62 -6.72 -11.56 2.93
C ILE A 62 -8.03 -11.96 2.22
N GLY A 63 -8.03 -12.03 0.88
CA GLY A 63 -9.18 -12.47 0.09
C GLY A 63 -9.64 -13.88 0.44
N LEU A 64 -8.71 -14.83 0.59
CA LEU A 64 -8.99 -16.18 1.05
C LEU A 64 -9.52 -16.20 2.49
N ALA A 65 -8.96 -15.43 3.40
CA ALA A 65 -9.42 -15.33 4.78
C ALA A 65 -10.86 -14.79 4.85
N VAL A 66 -11.17 -13.77 4.07
CA VAL A 66 -12.54 -13.22 3.94
C VAL A 66 -13.48 -14.27 3.37
N LEU A 67 -13.08 -14.99 2.32
CA LEU A 67 -13.87 -16.05 1.71
C LEU A 67 -14.19 -17.17 2.73
N PHE A 68 -13.22 -17.59 3.54
CA PHE A 68 -13.43 -18.59 4.58
C PHE A 68 -14.35 -18.14 5.71
N THR A 69 -14.42 -16.84 5.98
CA THR A 69 -15.26 -16.31 7.06
C THR A 69 -16.71 -16.14 6.63
N PHE A 70 -16.95 -15.72 5.37
CA PHE A 70 -18.26 -15.25 4.92
C PHE A 70 -18.94 -16.12 3.85
N SER A 71 -18.26 -17.17 3.35
CA SER A 71 -18.85 -18.12 2.41
C SER A 71 -19.31 -19.41 3.12
N TYR A 72 -20.07 -20.24 2.40
CA TYR A 72 -20.40 -21.62 2.82
C TYR A 72 -19.14 -22.44 3.20
N LEU A 73 -17.97 -22.01 2.74
CA LEU A 73 -16.67 -22.59 3.11
C LEU A 73 -16.33 -22.43 4.60
N ASN A 74 -17.09 -21.61 5.34
CA ASN A 74 -16.95 -21.53 6.80
C ASN A 74 -17.22 -22.86 7.50
N ARG A 75 -17.96 -23.77 6.91
CA ARG A 75 -18.22 -25.12 7.43
C ARG A 75 -17.04 -26.08 7.29
N MET A 76 -16.00 -25.73 6.53
CA MET A 76 -14.81 -26.58 6.39
C MET A 76 -14.01 -26.66 7.68
N PRO A 77 -13.31 -27.80 7.94
CA PRO A 77 -12.47 -27.99 9.10
C PRO A 77 -11.40 -26.89 9.20
N LEU A 78 -11.14 -26.40 10.41
CA LEU A 78 -10.16 -25.34 10.65
C LEU A 78 -8.76 -25.71 10.12
N GLY A 79 -8.36 -26.97 10.29
CA GLY A 79 -7.08 -27.46 9.79
C GLY A 79 -6.91 -27.30 8.27
N TYR A 80 -7.98 -27.56 7.51
CA TYR A 80 -7.97 -27.38 6.06
C TYR A 80 -7.88 -25.89 5.67
N LYS A 81 -8.62 -25.01 6.33
CA LYS A 81 -8.53 -23.56 6.10
C LYS A 81 -7.12 -23.04 6.35
N LEU A 82 -6.52 -23.45 7.48
CA LEU A 82 -5.15 -23.05 7.83
C LEU A 82 -4.14 -23.61 6.82
N PHE A 83 -4.31 -24.82 6.33
CA PHE A 83 -3.46 -25.42 5.32
C PHE A 83 -3.48 -24.60 4.00
N VAL A 84 -4.67 -24.26 3.50
CA VAL A 84 -4.81 -23.47 2.27
C VAL A 84 -4.24 -22.05 2.45
N LEU A 85 -4.52 -21.41 3.59
CA LEU A 85 -3.94 -20.10 3.92
C LEU A 85 -2.41 -20.15 4.04
N PHE A 86 -1.87 -21.23 4.58
CA PHE A 86 -0.42 -21.45 4.71
C PHE A 86 0.25 -21.61 3.35
N ILE A 87 -0.34 -22.39 2.43
CA ILE A 87 0.13 -22.49 1.04
C ILE A 87 0.11 -21.10 0.40
N ALA A 88 -1.02 -20.39 0.44
CA ALA A 88 -1.13 -19.06 -0.11
C ALA A 88 -0.07 -18.11 0.50
N TYR A 89 0.11 -18.12 1.82
CA TYR A 89 1.10 -17.27 2.50
C TYR A 89 2.53 -17.53 2.00
N ILE A 90 2.94 -18.81 1.90
CA ILE A 90 4.27 -19.16 1.44
C ILE A 90 4.51 -18.66 0.01
N PHE A 91 3.60 -18.95 -0.92
CA PHE A 91 3.81 -18.69 -2.33
C PHE A 91 3.50 -17.24 -2.74
N THR A 92 2.61 -16.53 -2.03
CA THR A 92 2.27 -15.15 -2.39
C THR A 92 3.07 -14.11 -1.63
N ILE A 93 3.60 -14.44 -0.44
CA ILE A 93 4.33 -13.49 0.41
C ILE A 93 5.78 -13.93 0.61
N LEU A 94 5.99 -15.09 1.24
CA LEU A 94 7.32 -15.50 1.68
C LEU A 94 8.27 -15.71 0.49
N LEU A 95 7.85 -16.46 -0.50
CA LEU A 95 8.66 -16.84 -1.65
C LEU A 95 9.02 -15.63 -2.52
N PRO A 96 8.07 -14.79 -3.01
CA PRO A 96 8.43 -13.65 -3.84
C PRO A 96 9.27 -12.62 -3.08
N VAL A 97 8.97 -12.33 -1.81
CA VAL A 97 9.75 -11.38 -1.00
C VAL A 97 11.17 -11.89 -0.77
N SER A 98 11.34 -13.20 -0.51
CA SER A 98 12.66 -13.83 -0.33
C SER A 98 13.48 -13.79 -1.62
N LEU A 99 12.86 -14.15 -2.76
CA LEU A 99 13.53 -14.15 -4.06
C LEU A 99 13.94 -12.72 -4.48
N ILE A 100 13.07 -11.74 -4.28
CA ILE A 100 13.40 -10.34 -4.58
C ILE A 100 14.53 -9.83 -3.69
N LYS A 101 14.51 -10.13 -2.38
CA LYS A 101 15.59 -9.77 -1.46
C LYS A 101 16.91 -10.46 -1.83
N LEU A 102 16.83 -11.75 -2.18
CA LEU A 102 18.00 -12.54 -2.61
C LEU A 102 18.59 -11.95 -3.90
N TYR A 103 17.73 -11.64 -4.87
CA TYR A 103 18.14 -10.98 -6.11
C TYR A 103 18.86 -9.65 -5.84
N HIS A 104 18.29 -8.78 -4.99
CA HIS A 104 18.92 -7.52 -4.59
C HIS A 104 20.25 -7.72 -3.85
N ARG A 105 20.38 -8.79 -3.08
CA ARG A 105 21.63 -9.09 -2.36
C ARG A 105 22.76 -9.52 -3.28
N TYR A 106 22.45 -10.32 -4.31
CA TYR A 106 23.46 -10.84 -5.24
C TYR A 106 23.81 -9.85 -6.36
N HIS A 107 22.86 -9.04 -6.81
CA HIS A 107 23.03 -8.11 -7.95
C HIS A 107 23.09 -6.63 -7.51
N GLY A 108 23.33 -6.34 -6.24
CA GLY A 108 23.27 -4.99 -5.66
C GLY A 108 24.15 -3.93 -6.33
N TRP A 109 25.21 -4.34 -7.07
CA TRP A 109 26.07 -3.43 -7.82
C TRP A 109 25.62 -3.23 -9.28
N THR A 110 25.02 -4.23 -9.90
CA THR A 110 24.58 -4.19 -11.31
C THR A 110 23.20 -3.53 -11.49
N LEU A 111 22.39 -3.44 -10.44
CA LEU A 111 21.08 -2.76 -10.48
C LEU A 111 21.19 -1.26 -10.73
N PHE A 112 22.35 -0.65 -10.48
CA PHE A 112 22.58 0.76 -10.78
C PHE A 112 22.76 1.01 -12.28
N GLU A 113 23.17 -0.01 -13.05
CA GLU A 113 23.34 0.04 -14.49
C GLU A 113 22.06 -0.31 -15.27
N LEU A 114 21.14 -1.07 -14.65
CA LEU A 114 19.85 -1.40 -15.24
C LEU A 114 18.94 -0.17 -15.25
N GLY A 115 18.34 0.14 -16.39
CA GLY A 115 17.40 1.26 -16.54
C GLY A 115 16.24 1.17 -15.55
N ALA A 116 15.69 2.32 -15.13
CA ALA A 116 14.60 2.41 -14.15
C ALA A 116 13.34 1.61 -14.53
N ARG A 117 13.20 1.17 -15.78
CA ARG A 117 12.12 0.31 -16.27
C ARG A 117 12.39 -1.17 -15.98
N GLU A 118 13.61 -1.63 -16.24
CA GLU A 118 14.02 -3.04 -16.04
C GLU A 118 13.99 -3.42 -14.56
N GLN A 119 14.39 -2.52 -13.67
CA GLN A 119 14.31 -2.72 -12.22
C GLN A 119 12.88 -2.97 -11.71
N ARG A 120 11.85 -2.56 -12.46
CA ARG A 120 10.45 -2.79 -12.11
C ARG A 120 9.90 -4.09 -12.66
N VAL A 121 10.39 -4.55 -13.79
CA VAL A 121 9.89 -5.76 -14.46
C VAL A 121 10.24 -7.02 -13.68
N ILE A 122 11.44 -7.09 -13.10
CA ILE A 122 11.92 -8.26 -12.35
C ILE A 122 11.01 -8.66 -11.17
N PRO A 123 10.60 -7.72 -10.27
CA PRO A 123 9.65 -8.07 -9.21
C PRO A 123 8.31 -8.60 -9.72
N TYR A 124 7.83 -8.11 -10.87
CA TYR A 124 6.60 -8.63 -11.48
C TYR A 124 6.76 -10.05 -11.99
N LEU A 125 7.85 -10.35 -12.71
CA LEU A 125 8.12 -11.69 -13.22
C LEU A 125 8.25 -12.71 -12.09
N VAL A 126 8.98 -12.37 -11.04
CA VAL A 126 9.10 -13.21 -9.85
C VAL A 126 7.74 -13.47 -9.20
N SER A 127 6.92 -12.42 -9.05
CA SER A 127 5.58 -12.54 -8.45
C SER A 127 4.65 -13.39 -9.31
N ILE A 128 4.66 -13.21 -10.63
CA ILE A 128 3.86 -13.99 -11.59
C ILE A 128 4.22 -15.48 -11.49
N LEU A 129 5.51 -15.80 -11.48
CA LEU A 129 5.99 -17.17 -11.35
C LEU A 129 5.55 -17.80 -10.01
N CYS A 130 5.68 -17.06 -8.90
CA CYS A 130 5.27 -17.53 -7.58
C CYS A 130 3.75 -17.76 -7.49
N TYR A 131 2.93 -16.91 -8.08
CA TYR A 131 1.47 -17.06 -8.08
C TYR A 131 1.02 -18.20 -8.98
N PHE A 132 1.68 -18.38 -10.13
CA PHE A 132 1.45 -19.54 -10.99
C PHE A 132 1.77 -20.84 -10.25
N LEU A 133 2.92 -20.89 -9.56
CA LEU A 133 3.30 -22.05 -8.75
C LEU A 133 2.32 -22.29 -7.59
N CYS A 134 1.83 -21.23 -6.94
CA CYS A 134 0.78 -21.31 -5.91
C CYS A 134 -0.48 -21.99 -6.45
N TYR A 135 -0.96 -21.54 -7.61
CA TYR A 135 -2.15 -22.11 -8.24
C TYR A 135 -1.94 -23.58 -8.64
N TYR A 136 -0.77 -23.91 -9.21
CA TYR A 136 -0.41 -25.29 -9.55
C TYR A 136 -0.42 -26.21 -8.32
N VAL A 137 0.16 -25.77 -7.20
CA VAL A 137 0.16 -26.51 -5.93
C VAL A 137 -1.27 -26.66 -5.39
N MET A 138 -2.12 -25.63 -5.51
CA MET A 138 -3.52 -25.73 -5.10
C MET A 138 -4.28 -26.78 -5.91
N ILE A 139 -4.05 -26.86 -7.23
CA ILE A 139 -4.63 -27.91 -8.08
C ILE A 139 -4.14 -29.29 -7.64
N PHE A 140 -2.84 -29.44 -7.41
CA PHE A 140 -2.25 -30.71 -6.97
C PHE A 140 -2.87 -31.25 -5.67
N TYR A 141 -3.17 -30.36 -4.72
CA TYR A 141 -3.87 -30.72 -3.47
C TYR A 141 -5.40 -30.71 -3.58
N HIS A 142 -5.96 -30.69 -4.78
CA HIS A 142 -7.41 -30.70 -5.06
C HIS A 142 -8.18 -29.63 -4.27
N VAL A 143 -7.57 -28.43 -4.12
CA VAL A 143 -8.23 -27.28 -3.50
C VAL A 143 -9.39 -26.84 -4.39
N PRO A 144 -10.59 -26.57 -3.84
CA PRO A 144 -11.74 -26.12 -4.62
C PRO A 144 -11.43 -24.93 -5.54
N HIS A 145 -11.92 -24.99 -6.78
CA HIS A 145 -11.68 -23.96 -7.81
C HIS A 145 -11.98 -22.53 -7.33
N LEU A 146 -12.99 -22.40 -6.49
CA LEU A 146 -13.35 -21.11 -5.91
C LEU A 146 -12.23 -20.44 -5.09
N MET A 147 -11.44 -21.23 -4.37
CA MET A 147 -10.28 -20.69 -3.63
C MET A 147 -9.13 -20.37 -4.58
N GLY A 148 -8.95 -21.23 -5.59
CA GLY A 148 -7.98 -21.01 -6.67
C GLY A 148 -8.28 -19.74 -7.48
N SER A 149 -9.55 -19.40 -7.70
CA SER A 149 -9.95 -18.22 -8.49
C SER A 149 -9.40 -16.90 -7.92
N ILE A 150 -9.23 -16.78 -6.59
CA ILE A 150 -8.62 -15.60 -5.96
C ILE A 150 -7.15 -15.48 -6.35
N VAL A 151 -6.41 -16.61 -6.33
CA VAL A 151 -4.99 -16.62 -6.71
C VAL A 151 -4.84 -16.36 -8.21
N VAL A 152 -5.72 -16.94 -9.03
CA VAL A 152 -5.76 -16.67 -10.47
C VAL A 152 -6.09 -15.21 -10.76
N ALA A 153 -7.05 -14.60 -10.06
CA ALA A 153 -7.35 -13.18 -10.19
C ALA A 153 -6.13 -12.31 -9.86
N ALA A 154 -5.42 -12.62 -8.78
CA ALA A 154 -4.19 -11.93 -8.43
C ALA A 154 -3.08 -12.11 -9.47
N LEU A 155 -2.94 -13.33 -10.04
CA LEU A 155 -2.01 -13.64 -11.11
C LEU A 155 -2.32 -12.80 -12.37
N VAL A 156 -3.57 -12.80 -12.83
CA VAL A 156 -3.99 -12.06 -14.02
C VAL A 156 -3.81 -10.56 -13.83
N VAL A 157 -4.14 -10.02 -12.65
CA VAL A 157 -3.88 -8.60 -12.32
C VAL A 157 -2.39 -8.28 -12.40
N GLN A 158 -1.52 -9.15 -11.90
CA GLN A 158 -0.07 -8.96 -11.99
C GLN A 158 0.41 -8.96 -13.45
N ILE A 159 -0.09 -9.87 -14.27
CA ILE A 159 0.25 -9.93 -15.70
C ILE A 159 -0.21 -8.66 -16.41
N VAL A 160 -1.47 -8.25 -16.22
CA VAL A 160 -2.00 -7.02 -16.83
C VAL A 160 -1.22 -5.79 -16.36
N CYS A 161 -0.94 -5.69 -15.09
CA CYS A 161 -0.13 -4.58 -14.55
C CYS A 161 1.30 -4.59 -15.10
N ALA A 162 1.92 -5.76 -15.27
CA ALA A 162 3.25 -5.88 -15.87
C ALA A 162 3.25 -5.38 -17.31
N ILE A 163 2.28 -5.83 -18.12
CA ILE A 163 2.10 -5.42 -19.51
C ILE A 163 1.88 -3.90 -19.60
N VAL A 164 0.91 -3.36 -18.86
CA VAL A 164 0.61 -1.92 -18.89
C VAL A 164 1.80 -1.09 -18.42
N ASN A 165 2.55 -1.57 -17.41
CA ASN A 165 3.70 -0.85 -16.86
C ASN A 165 4.90 -0.76 -17.82
N MET A 166 4.89 -1.52 -18.92
CA MET A 166 5.89 -1.38 -20.00
C MET A 166 5.71 -0.05 -20.76
N TRP A 167 4.46 0.40 -20.97
CA TRP A 167 4.16 1.63 -21.68
C TRP A 167 3.80 2.79 -20.75
N TRP A 168 3.04 2.50 -19.70
CA TRP A 168 2.54 3.54 -18.81
C TRP A 168 2.54 3.11 -17.34
N LYS A 169 3.07 3.97 -16.47
CA LYS A 169 3.20 3.67 -15.04
C LYS A 169 1.83 3.57 -14.38
N ILE A 170 1.40 2.35 -14.01
CA ILE A 170 0.15 2.07 -13.29
C ILE A 170 0.43 1.76 -11.81
N SER A 171 -0.56 1.99 -10.94
CA SER A 171 -0.46 1.65 -9.52
C SER A 171 -0.94 0.23 -9.24
N VAL A 172 -0.01 -0.69 -9.00
CA VAL A 172 -0.32 -2.10 -8.69
C VAL A 172 -1.13 -2.25 -7.39
N HIS A 173 -0.85 -1.41 -6.40
CA HIS A 173 -1.62 -1.40 -5.15
C HIS A 173 -3.09 -1.09 -5.40
N MET A 174 -3.37 -0.10 -6.25
CA MET A 174 -4.75 0.24 -6.60
C MET A 174 -5.39 -0.80 -7.50
N ALA A 175 -4.63 -1.41 -8.41
CA ALA A 175 -5.12 -2.52 -9.22
C ALA A 175 -5.49 -3.74 -8.34
N ALA A 176 -4.67 -4.06 -7.35
CA ALA A 176 -4.95 -5.14 -6.40
C ALA A 176 -6.17 -4.84 -5.52
N MET A 177 -6.32 -3.58 -5.04
CA MET A 177 -7.52 -3.16 -4.30
C MET A 177 -8.78 -3.20 -5.18
N GLY A 178 -8.66 -2.79 -6.44
CA GLY A 178 -9.73 -2.93 -7.43
C GLY A 178 -10.11 -4.38 -7.69
N ALA A 179 -9.12 -5.27 -7.85
CA ALA A 179 -9.36 -6.70 -8.05
C ALA A 179 -10.11 -7.33 -6.87
N MET A 180 -9.78 -6.94 -5.65
CA MET A 180 -10.51 -7.40 -4.46
C MET A 180 -11.97 -6.91 -4.48
N ALA A 181 -12.22 -5.65 -4.86
CA ALA A 181 -13.58 -5.12 -5.02
C ALA A 181 -14.35 -5.86 -6.12
N GLY A 182 -13.73 -6.09 -7.28
CA GLY A 182 -14.29 -6.86 -8.39
C GLY A 182 -14.61 -8.30 -8.01
N ALA A 183 -13.68 -8.98 -7.33
CA ALA A 183 -13.87 -10.33 -6.83
C ALA A 183 -15.03 -10.42 -5.82
N LEU A 184 -15.13 -9.48 -4.87
CA LEU A 184 -16.24 -9.40 -3.93
C LEU A 184 -17.59 -9.23 -4.63
N ALA A 185 -17.65 -8.36 -5.66
CA ALA A 185 -18.86 -8.18 -6.46
C ALA A 185 -19.23 -9.46 -7.22
N ALA A 186 -18.24 -10.14 -7.83
CA ALA A 186 -18.44 -11.41 -8.54
C ALA A 186 -18.92 -12.51 -7.58
N PHE A 187 -18.36 -12.60 -6.37
CA PHE A 187 -18.85 -13.55 -5.35
C PHE A 187 -20.28 -13.24 -4.90
N GLY A 188 -20.62 -11.95 -4.71
CA GLY A 188 -21.99 -11.55 -4.42
C GLY A 188 -22.95 -12.02 -5.50
N PHE A 189 -22.59 -11.87 -6.76
CA PHE A 189 -23.38 -12.33 -7.90
C PHE A 189 -23.45 -13.87 -7.98
N LYS A 190 -22.32 -14.58 -7.86
CA LYS A 190 -22.24 -16.07 -7.98
C LYS A 190 -22.96 -16.79 -6.83
N PHE A 191 -22.94 -16.23 -5.61
CA PHE A 191 -23.53 -16.85 -4.41
C PHE A 191 -24.80 -16.20 -3.92
N MET A 192 -25.34 -15.22 -4.64
CA MET A 192 -26.59 -14.52 -4.31
C MET A 192 -26.61 -13.96 -2.88
N PHE A 193 -25.45 -13.56 -2.34
CA PHE A 193 -25.36 -12.88 -1.07
C PHE A 193 -25.18 -11.36 -1.26
N ASN A 194 -25.59 -10.57 -0.28
CA ASN A 194 -25.47 -9.11 -0.35
C ASN A 194 -24.06 -8.65 0.08
N PRO A 195 -23.17 -8.27 -0.86
CA PRO A 195 -21.81 -7.85 -0.56
C PRO A 195 -21.68 -6.38 -0.20
N VAL A 196 -22.78 -5.60 -0.08
CA VAL A 196 -22.75 -4.13 0.00
C VAL A 196 -21.88 -3.63 1.15
N TRP A 197 -22.02 -4.17 2.34
CA TRP A 197 -21.22 -3.76 3.49
C TRP A 197 -19.73 -4.02 3.30
N TRP A 198 -19.38 -5.12 2.67
CA TRP A 198 -17.99 -5.47 2.33
C TRP A 198 -17.42 -4.59 1.26
N LEU A 199 -18.21 -4.25 0.25
CA LEU A 199 -17.83 -3.30 -0.80
C LEU A 199 -17.64 -1.91 -0.22
N CYS A 200 -18.51 -1.45 0.67
CA CYS A 200 -18.32 -0.16 1.36
C CYS A 200 -16.99 -0.11 2.13
N GLY A 201 -16.68 -1.15 2.92
CA GLY A 201 -15.41 -1.26 3.62
C GLY A 201 -14.22 -1.30 2.66
N GLN A 202 -14.34 -2.05 1.55
CA GLN A 202 -13.31 -2.17 0.52
C GLN A 202 -13.06 -0.82 -0.19
N PHE A 203 -14.10 -0.05 -0.51
CA PHE A 203 -13.94 1.29 -1.09
C PHE A 203 -13.26 2.26 -0.12
N LEU A 204 -13.59 2.23 1.17
CA LEU A 204 -12.91 3.03 2.19
C LEU A 204 -11.42 2.68 2.28
N LEU A 205 -11.09 1.38 2.33
CA LEU A 205 -9.70 0.92 2.32
C LEU A 205 -8.97 1.35 1.05
N SER A 206 -9.62 1.25 -0.12
CA SER A 206 -9.05 1.69 -1.39
C SER A 206 -8.75 3.19 -1.40
N GLY A 207 -9.64 4.01 -0.82
CA GLY A 207 -9.44 5.45 -0.63
C GLY A 207 -8.24 5.76 0.27
N MET A 208 -8.10 5.04 1.39
CA MET A 208 -6.95 5.17 2.29
C MET A 208 -5.63 4.82 1.60
N VAL A 209 -5.62 3.71 0.86
CA VAL A 209 -4.44 3.27 0.09
C VAL A 209 -4.10 4.27 -0.99
N GLY A 210 -5.08 4.74 -1.77
CA GLY A 210 -4.88 5.77 -2.80
C GLY A 210 -4.29 7.05 -2.23
N SER A 211 -4.82 7.53 -1.10
CA SER A 211 -4.31 8.71 -0.39
C SER A 211 -2.87 8.49 0.09
N ALA A 212 -2.57 7.32 0.66
CA ALA A 212 -1.22 6.98 1.10
C ALA A 212 -0.22 7.00 -0.07
N ARG A 213 -0.60 6.48 -1.25
CA ARG A 213 0.25 6.46 -2.45
C ARG A 213 0.50 7.87 -3.01
N MET A 214 -0.48 8.79 -2.89
CA MET A 214 -0.32 10.20 -3.25
C MET A 214 0.58 10.94 -2.27
N ILE A 215 0.39 10.74 -0.95
CA ILE A 215 1.23 11.34 0.10
C ILE A 215 2.69 10.93 -0.07
N LEU A 216 2.95 9.67 -0.42
CA LEU A 216 4.28 9.15 -0.71
C LEU A 216 4.84 9.61 -2.09
N ARG A 217 4.09 10.41 -2.85
CA ARG A 217 4.45 10.92 -4.20
C ARG A 217 4.87 9.83 -5.19
N GLN A 218 4.34 8.62 -5.04
CA GLN A 218 4.70 7.48 -5.89
C GLN A 218 3.87 7.41 -7.16
N HIS A 219 2.62 7.87 -7.13
CA HIS A 219 1.68 7.86 -8.24
C HIS A 219 0.80 9.11 -8.28
N ASN A 220 0.35 9.46 -9.49
CA ASN A 220 -0.62 10.51 -9.73
C ASN A 220 -2.05 9.95 -9.65
N LEU A 221 -3.06 10.79 -9.42
CA LEU A 221 -4.47 10.40 -9.30
C LEU A 221 -4.94 9.57 -10.52
N ARG A 222 -4.56 9.95 -11.74
CA ARG A 222 -4.91 9.21 -12.97
C ARG A 222 -4.39 7.76 -12.94
N GLN A 223 -3.16 7.55 -12.49
CA GLN A 223 -2.53 6.23 -12.38
C GLN A 223 -3.20 5.34 -11.32
N LEU A 224 -3.71 5.95 -10.25
CA LEU A 224 -4.46 5.27 -9.21
C LEU A 224 -5.84 4.84 -9.72
N TYR A 225 -6.56 5.78 -10.34
CA TYR A 225 -7.92 5.56 -10.82
C TYR A 225 -7.97 4.48 -11.92
N ILE A 226 -7.11 4.58 -12.93
CA ILE A 226 -7.03 3.58 -14.00
C ILE A 226 -6.59 2.23 -13.43
N GLY A 227 -5.61 2.22 -12.51
CA GLY A 227 -5.23 1.00 -11.82
C GLY A 227 -6.40 0.33 -11.11
N PHE A 228 -7.20 1.09 -10.39
CA PHE A 228 -8.38 0.59 -9.70
C PHE A 228 -9.41 -0.01 -10.66
N ILE A 229 -9.76 0.71 -11.74
CA ILE A 229 -10.74 0.23 -12.74
C ILE A 229 -10.26 -1.06 -13.40
N VAL A 230 -9.01 -1.09 -13.87
CA VAL A 230 -8.42 -2.30 -14.46
C VAL A 230 -8.48 -3.46 -13.48
N GLY A 231 -8.16 -3.21 -12.20
CA GLY A 231 -8.27 -4.22 -11.16
C GLY A 231 -9.69 -4.74 -10.99
N VAL A 232 -10.70 -3.84 -10.89
CA VAL A 232 -12.12 -4.23 -10.75
C VAL A 232 -12.56 -5.13 -11.89
N LEU A 233 -12.27 -4.73 -13.14
CA LEU A 233 -12.64 -5.52 -14.32
C LEU A 233 -11.97 -6.90 -14.31
N VAL A 234 -10.66 -6.93 -14.13
CA VAL A 234 -9.91 -8.20 -14.10
C VAL A 234 -10.39 -9.10 -12.97
N GLY A 235 -10.54 -8.57 -11.75
CA GLY A 235 -10.98 -9.35 -10.59
C GLY A 235 -12.40 -9.90 -10.77
N PHE A 236 -13.32 -9.09 -11.28
CA PHE A 236 -14.69 -9.51 -11.54
C PHE A 236 -14.76 -10.62 -12.60
N PHE A 237 -14.20 -10.40 -13.77
CA PHE A 237 -14.27 -11.37 -14.85
C PHE A 237 -13.51 -12.66 -14.52
N THR A 238 -12.34 -12.58 -13.88
CA THR A 238 -11.61 -13.80 -13.52
C THR A 238 -12.42 -14.69 -12.58
N VAL A 239 -13.06 -14.12 -11.55
CA VAL A 239 -13.87 -14.90 -10.59
C VAL A 239 -15.16 -15.45 -11.23
N ILE A 240 -15.73 -14.76 -12.21
CA ILE A 240 -16.92 -15.25 -12.93
C ILE A 240 -16.56 -16.46 -13.83
N PHE A 241 -15.41 -16.39 -14.52
CA PHE A 241 -15.06 -17.39 -15.53
C PHE A 241 -14.24 -18.59 -15.00
N VAL A 242 -13.61 -18.42 -13.84
CA VAL A 242 -12.87 -19.50 -13.15
C VAL A 242 -13.73 -20.12 -12.05
#